data_e917dcef854a96aba62c96b9ffb02fd1
#
_entry.id   e917dcef854a96aba62c96b9ffb02fd1
#
_cell.length_a   1.000
_cell.length_b   1.000
_cell.length_c   1.000
_cell.angle_alpha   90.00
_cell.angle_beta   90.00
_cell.angle_gamma   90.00
#
_symmetry.space_group_name_H-M   'P 1'
#
loop_
_entity.id
_entity.type
_entity.pdbx_description
1 polymer ?
#
loop_
_entity_poly.entity_id
_entity_poly.type
_entity_poly.pdbx_seq_one_letter_code
_entity_poly.pdbx_strand_id
1 'polypeptide(L)'
;ALALGARVQGLVGVAAAPDFTRALVSQELTSAQREELQRSGQVLLRSPYDPEGTIISAALIEDGEQQCLLDRPIAIDCPVRLLQGMADSEVPWQIALQLATALAGTDVQVRLIKDGDHRLSAPAQLALLGAALDEVLAGSATA
;
A
#
# COMPACT_ATOMS: atom_id res chain seq x y z
N ALA A 1 4.35 -7.47 -9.05
CA ALA A 1 5.31 -8.50 -8.63
C ALA A 1 4.74 -9.91 -8.88
N LEU A 2 3.59 -10.26 -8.32
CA LEU A 2 3.03 -11.62 -8.44
C LEU A 2 2.90 -12.11 -9.88
N ALA A 3 2.37 -11.27 -10.78
CA ALA A 3 2.21 -11.62 -12.20
C ALA A 3 3.53 -11.76 -12.98
N LEU A 4 4.61 -11.15 -12.48
CA LEU A 4 5.93 -11.18 -13.13
C LEU A 4 6.84 -12.27 -12.56
N GLY A 5 6.52 -12.83 -11.40
CA GLY A 5 7.27 -13.90 -10.75
C GLY A 5 8.77 -13.59 -10.63
N ALA A 6 9.62 -14.55 -11.00
CA ALA A 6 11.08 -14.43 -10.92
C ALA A 6 11.73 -13.30 -11.74
N ARG A 7 10.95 -12.57 -12.55
CA ARG A 7 11.45 -11.36 -13.25
C ARG A 7 11.56 -10.16 -12.32
N VAL A 8 10.92 -10.20 -11.15
CA VAL A 8 11.03 -9.15 -10.12
C VAL A 8 12.16 -9.54 -9.18
N GLN A 9 13.23 -8.79 -9.21
CA GLN A 9 14.43 -9.02 -8.40
C GLN A 9 14.39 -8.32 -7.04
N GLY A 10 13.45 -7.41 -6.85
CA GLY A 10 13.24 -6.72 -5.58
C GLY A 10 12.04 -5.80 -5.62
N LEU A 11 11.55 -5.42 -4.46
CA LEU A 11 10.38 -4.57 -4.29
C LEU A 11 10.62 -3.50 -3.23
N VAL A 12 10.32 -2.26 -3.57
CA VAL A 12 10.26 -1.18 -2.59
C VAL A 12 8.83 -0.62 -2.59
N GLY A 13 8.18 -0.61 -1.45
CA GLY A 13 6.84 -0.06 -1.25
C GLY A 13 6.87 1.17 -0.37
N VAL A 14 6.17 2.22 -0.79
CA VAL A 14 5.95 3.43 0.01
C VAL A 14 4.45 3.56 0.24
N ALA A 15 4.04 3.65 1.50
CA ALA A 15 2.63 3.74 1.90
C ALA A 15 1.74 2.68 1.19
N ALA A 16 2.22 1.43 1.15
CA ALA A 16 1.58 0.37 0.39
C ALA A 16 0.25 -0.06 1.02
N ALA A 17 -0.82 -0.04 0.21
CA ALA A 17 -2.17 -0.42 0.61
C ALA A 17 -2.76 -1.46 -0.36
N PRO A 18 -2.34 -2.74 -0.30
CA PRO A 18 -2.75 -3.75 -1.28
C PRO A 18 -4.25 -4.01 -1.30
N ASP A 19 -4.93 -3.93 -0.15
CA ASP A 19 -6.37 -4.20 -0.01
C ASP A 19 -7.16 -2.92 0.28
N PHE A 20 -6.77 -1.78 -0.35
CA PHE A 20 -7.33 -0.46 -0.05
C PHE A 20 -8.85 -0.38 -0.25
N THR A 21 -9.41 -1.09 -1.23
CA THR A 21 -10.86 -1.08 -1.49
C THR A 21 -11.66 -1.68 -0.34
N ARG A 22 -11.16 -2.77 0.25
CA ARG A 22 -11.77 -3.39 1.44
C ARG A 22 -11.66 -2.48 2.66
N ALA A 23 -10.50 -1.88 2.90
CA ALA A 23 -10.29 -0.94 3.99
C ALA A 23 -11.19 0.28 3.84
N LEU A 24 -11.28 0.85 2.63
CA LEU A 24 -12.14 1.98 2.29
C LEU A 24 -13.60 1.71 2.69
N VAL A 25 -14.18 0.61 2.21
CA VAL A 25 -15.58 0.28 2.47
C VAL A 25 -15.85 0.00 3.94
N SER A 26 -14.94 -0.73 4.61
CA SER A 26 -15.16 -1.17 5.99
C SER A 26 -14.89 -0.09 7.03
N GLN A 27 -13.98 0.85 6.78
CA GLN A 27 -13.46 1.76 7.80
C GLN A 27 -13.62 3.25 7.46
N GLU A 28 -13.55 3.65 6.20
CA GLU A 28 -13.45 5.07 5.82
C GLU A 28 -14.77 5.67 5.33
N LEU A 29 -15.59 4.92 4.57
CA LEU A 29 -16.85 5.44 4.09
C LEU A 29 -17.84 5.70 5.23
N THR A 30 -18.37 6.92 5.28
CA THR A 30 -19.51 7.27 6.14
C THR A 30 -20.78 6.53 5.70
N SER A 31 -21.79 6.46 6.57
CA SER A 31 -23.08 5.86 6.23
C SER A 31 -23.70 6.51 4.99
N ALA A 32 -23.67 7.85 4.90
CA ALA A 32 -24.21 8.60 3.76
C ALA A 32 -23.47 8.26 2.44
N GLN A 33 -22.13 8.12 2.49
CA GLN A 33 -21.34 7.74 1.33
C GLN A 33 -21.62 6.30 0.89
N ARG A 34 -21.85 5.38 1.83
CA ARG A 34 -22.26 4.00 1.50
C ARG A 34 -23.64 3.95 0.85
N GLU A 35 -24.59 4.72 1.37
CA GLU A 35 -25.92 4.84 0.77
C GLU A 35 -25.84 5.46 -0.65
N GLU A 36 -25.01 6.48 -0.85
CA GLU A 36 -24.79 7.06 -2.16
C GLU A 36 -24.20 6.06 -3.13
N LEU A 37 -23.15 5.34 -2.71
CA LEU A 37 -22.52 4.28 -3.51
C LEU A 37 -23.54 3.20 -3.92
N GLN A 38 -24.40 2.76 -3.00
CA GLN A 38 -25.47 1.80 -3.29
C GLN A 38 -26.51 2.35 -4.27
N ARG A 39 -26.87 3.63 -4.12
CA ARG A 39 -27.92 4.27 -4.91
C ARG A 39 -27.45 4.65 -6.33
N SER A 40 -26.25 5.20 -6.46
CA SER A 40 -25.73 5.77 -7.72
C SER A 40 -24.64 4.93 -8.37
N GLY A 41 -24.14 3.90 -7.68
CA GLY A 41 -23.02 3.08 -8.15
C GLY A 41 -21.65 3.77 -8.02
N GLN A 42 -21.58 4.96 -7.42
CA GLN A 42 -20.34 5.71 -7.26
C GLN A 42 -20.40 6.68 -6.09
N VAL A 43 -19.23 7.07 -5.59
CA VAL A 43 -19.08 8.08 -4.53
C VAL A 43 -17.84 8.92 -4.79
N LEU A 44 -17.92 10.23 -4.50
CA LEU A 44 -16.77 11.14 -4.57
C LEU A 44 -16.06 11.19 -3.21
N LEU A 45 -14.79 10.82 -3.19
CA LEU A 45 -13.93 10.90 -2.00
C LEU A 45 -12.92 12.03 -2.17
N ARG A 46 -12.75 12.81 -1.12
CA ARG A 46 -11.73 13.87 -1.04
C ARG A 46 -10.74 13.55 0.05
N SER A 47 -9.49 13.92 -0.17
CA SER A 47 -8.44 13.81 0.83
C SER A 47 -7.61 15.09 0.91
N PRO A 48 -6.75 15.27 1.91
CA PRO A 48 -5.82 16.39 1.97
C PRO A 48 -4.89 16.47 0.75
N TYR A 49 -4.66 15.36 0.07
CA TYR A 49 -3.81 15.27 -1.12
C TYR A 49 -4.58 15.38 -2.44
N ASP A 50 -5.92 15.23 -2.40
CA ASP A 50 -6.83 15.35 -3.54
C ASP A 50 -8.11 16.10 -3.12
N PRO A 51 -8.07 17.45 -3.05
CA PRO A 51 -9.23 18.26 -2.66
C PRO A 51 -10.35 18.26 -3.70
N GLU A 52 -10.05 18.04 -4.97
CA GLU A 52 -11.06 17.88 -6.02
C GLU A 52 -11.83 16.57 -5.85
N GLY A 53 -11.17 15.55 -5.39
CA GLY A 53 -11.71 14.23 -5.07
C GLY A 53 -11.67 13.26 -6.25
N THR A 54 -11.54 12.00 -5.87
CA THR A 54 -11.57 10.87 -6.80
C THR A 54 -12.91 10.17 -6.73
N ILE A 55 -13.47 9.82 -7.91
CA ILE A 55 -14.70 9.02 -8.00
C ILE A 55 -14.35 7.55 -7.80
N ILE A 56 -14.94 6.95 -6.77
CA ILE A 56 -14.85 5.51 -6.50
C ILE A 56 -16.15 4.86 -6.96
N SER A 57 -16.05 3.90 -7.89
CA SER A 57 -17.20 3.15 -8.37
C SER A 57 -17.45 1.85 -7.60
N ALA A 58 -18.69 1.39 -7.58
CA ALA A 58 -19.03 0.08 -7.04
C ALA A 58 -18.27 -1.05 -7.77
N ALA A 59 -18.07 -0.92 -9.09
CA ALA A 59 -17.31 -1.89 -9.88
C ALA A 59 -15.83 -1.97 -9.44
N LEU A 60 -15.19 -0.84 -9.10
CA LEU A 60 -13.82 -0.83 -8.55
C LEU A 60 -13.75 -1.57 -7.22
N ILE A 61 -14.74 -1.35 -6.35
CA ILE A 61 -14.80 -2.02 -5.04
C ILE A 61 -15.01 -3.53 -5.20
N GLU A 62 -15.92 -3.93 -6.08
CA GLU A 62 -16.22 -5.34 -6.37
C GLU A 62 -14.99 -6.06 -6.98
N ASP A 63 -14.32 -5.45 -7.94
CA ASP A 63 -13.09 -5.99 -8.50
C ASP A 63 -11.98 -6.05 -7.45
N GLY A 64 -11.80 -4.98 -6.69
CA GLY A 64 -10.78 -4.90 -5.64
C GLY A 64 -10.95 -5.97 -4.55
N GLU A 65 -12.18 -6.33 -4.19
CA GLU A 65 -12.45 -7.41 -3.23
C GLU A 65 -11.92 -8.77 -3.73
N GLN A 66 -12.00 -9.00 -5.04
CA GLN A 66 -11.45 -10.22 -5.67
C GLN A 66 -9.92 -10.22 -5.73
N GLN A 67 -9.29 -9.03 -5.64
CA GLN A 67 -7.83 -8.85 -5.68
C GLN A 67 -7.17 -8.81 -4.31
N CYS A 68 -7.92 -8.94 -3.21
CA CYS A 68 -7.37 -8.88 -1.86
C CYS A 68 -6.28 -9.93 -1.62
N LEU A 69 -5.20 -9.50 -0.97
CA LEU A 69 -3.97 -10.27 -0.80
C LEU A 69 -3.65 -10.59 0.66
N LEU A 70 -4.05 -9.74 1.62
CA LEU A 70 -3.58 -9.82 3.01
C LEU A 70 -4.15 -11.00 3.80
N ASP A 71 -5.21 -11.66 3.31
CA ASP A 71 -5.83 -12.83 3.96
C ASP A 71 -5.07 -14.15 3.71
N ARG A 72 -4.01 -14.13 2.92
CA ARG A 72 -3.27 -15.33 2.50
C ARG A 72 -1.78 -15.04 2.32
N PRO A 73 -0.92 -16.08 2.38
CA PRO A 73 0.49 -15.89 2.06
C PRO A 73 0.68 -15.33 0.64
N ILE A 74 1.50 -14.30 0.53
CA ILE A 74 1.84 -13.64 -0.73
C ILE A 74 3.18 -14.21 -1.22
N ALA A 75 3.16 -14.95 -2.32
CA ALA A 75 4.33 -15.63 -2.89
C ALA A 75 5.28 -14.64 -3.58
N ILE A 76 5.98 -13.84 -2.79
CA ILE A 76 7.06 -12.94 -3.19
C ILE A 76 8.29 -13.33 -2.38
N ASP A 77 9.33 -13.82 -3.06
CA ASP A 77 10.57 -14.32 -2.45
C ASP A 77 11.76 -13.35 -2.63
N CYS A 78 11.61 -12.33 -3.48
CA CYS A 78 12.66 -11.32 -3.67
C CYS A 78 12.77 -10.39 -2.44
N PRO A 79 13.91 -9.69 -2.25
CA PRO A 79 14.06 -8.68 -1.20
C PRO A 79 12.96 -7.62 -1.23
N VAL A 80 12.36 -7.32 -0.08
CA VAL A 80 11.29 -6.32 0.05
C VAL A 80 11.66 -5.27 1.10
N ARG A 81 11.48 -4.00 0.76
CA ARG A 81 11.61 -2.85 1.67
C ARG A 81 10.32 -2.06 1.66
N LEU A 82 9.68 -1.94 2.82
CA LEU A 82 8.45 -1.18 3.01
C LEU A 82 8.76 0.07 3.84
N LEU A 83 8.46 1.25 3.30
CA LEU A 83 8.60 2.53 3.98
C LEU A 83 7.19 3.07 4.28
N GLN A 84 6.93 3.40 5.54
CA GLN A 84 5.62 3.86 5.97
C GLN A 84 5.73 5.02 6.96
N GLY A 85 5.02 6.09 6.69
CA GLY A 85 4.84 7.21 7.62
C GLY A 85 3.87 6.83 8.76
N MET A 86 4.22 7.13 10.00
CA MET A 86 3.30 6.90 11.13
C MET A 86 2.29 8.04 11.30
N ALA A 87 2.53 9.19 10.67
CA ALA A 87 1.58 10.32 10.58
C ALA A 87 0.80 10.31 9.25
N ASP A 88 0.83 9.20 8.50
CA ASP A 88 0.03 9.00 7.29
C ASP A 88 -1.46 8.95 7.66
N SER A 89 -2.25 9.89 7.09
CA SER A 89 -3.69 9.97 7.29
C SER A 89 -4.49 9.15 6.28
N GLU A 90 -3.86 8.63 5.23
CA GLU A 90 -4.51 7.87 4.16
C GLU A 90 -4.35 6.36 4.37
N VAL A 91 -3.15 5.92 4.77
CA VAL A 91 -2.84 4.50 4.97
C VAL A 91 -2.32 4.27 6.38
N PRO A 92 -3.05 3.57 7.26
CA PRO A 92 -2.59 3.22 8.59
C PRO A 92 -1.27 2.42 8.54
N TRP A 93 -0.27 2.84 9.31
CA TRP A 93 1.05 2.20 9.31
C TRP A 93 1.03 0.69 9.66
N GLN A 94 -0.02 0.24 10.34
CA GLN A 94 -0.25 -1.18 10.66
C GLN A 94 -0.38 -2.05 9.40
N ILE A 95 -0.84 -1.47 8.28
CA ILE A 95 -0.96 -2.18 6.99
C ILE A 95 0.43 -2.65 6.50
N ALA A 96 1.48 -1.84 6.70
CA ALA A 96 2.84 -2.24 6.33
C ALA A 96 3.31 -3.48 7.12
N LEU A 97 2.92 -3.61 8.39
CA LEU A 97 3.23 -4.80 9.21
C LEU A 97 2.41 -6.02 8.78
N GLN A 98 1.13 -5.83 8.46
CA GLN A 98 0.29 -6.90 7.93
C GLN A 98 0.85 -7.42 6.60
N LEU A 99 1.23 -6.52 5.69
CA LEU A 99 1.84 -6.87 4.43
C LEU A 99 3.16 -7.63 4.64
N ALA A 100 4.03 -7.16 5.53
CA ALA A 100 5.28 -7.86 5.84
C ALA A 100 5.04 -9.26 6.39
N THR A 101 3.99 -9.44 7.20
CA THR A 101 3.62 -10.75 7.75
C THR A 101 3.06 -11.70 6.67
N ALA A 102 2.31 -11.16 5.70
CA ALA A 102 1.71 -11.93 4.62
C ALA A 102 2.74 -12.36 3.55
N LEU A 103 3.84 -11.61 3.39
CA LEU A 103 4.91 -11.93 2.44
C LEU A 103 5.62 -13.23 2.83
N ALA A 104 5.76 -14.17 1.88
CA ALA A 104 6.38 -15.48 2.12
C ALA A 104 7.92 -15.42 2.19
N GLY A 105 8.55 -14.43 1.55
CA GLY A 105 10.00 -14.24 1.54
C GLY A 105 10.55 -13.89 2.92
N THR A 106 11.81 -14.20 3.16
CA THR A 106 12.49 -13.97 4.45
C THR A 106 13.24 -12.63 4.52
N ASP A 107 13.61 -12.04 3.37
CA ASP A 107 14.25 -10.73 3.31
C ASP A 107 13.21 -9.62 3.14
N VAL A 108 12.43 -9.40 4.19
CA VAL A 108 11.40 -8.37 4.27
C VAL A 108 11.71 -7.42 5.42
N GLN A 109 11.79 -6.13 5.14
CA GLN A 109 12.05 -5.10 6.15
C GLN A 109 11.00 -4.00 6.06
N VAL A 110 10.56 -3.52 7.25
CA VAL A 110 9.65 -2.38 7.38
C VAL A 110 10.37 -1.23 8.09
N ARG A 111 10.31 -0.03 7.51
CA ARG A 111 10.82 1.20 8.09
C ARG A 111 9.65 2.12 8.41
N LEU A 112 9.37 2.29 9.69
CA LEU A 112 8.37 3.22 10.18
C LEU A 112 9.02 4.57 10.46
N ILE A 113 8.51 5.64 9.84
CA ILE A 113 8.99 7.01 9.99
C ILE A 113 7.97 7.76 10.84
N LYS A 114 8.33 8.09 12.09
CA LYS A 114 7.41 8.60 13.13
C LYS A 114 6.60 9.81 12.67
N ASP A 115 7.24 10.80 12.06
CA ASP A 115 6.62 12.05 11.63
C ASP A 115 6.40 12.07 10.10
N GLY A 116 6.52 10.91 9.43
CA GLY A 116 6.32 10.78 7.99
C GLY A 116 4.84 10.81 7.63
N ASP A 117 4.50 11.58 6.60
CA ASP A 117 3.19 11.63 5.98
C ASP A 117 3.02 10.55 4.90
N HIS A 118 1.89 10.56 4.19
CA HIS A 118 1.59 9.62 3.10
C HIS A 118 2.61 9.65 1.95
N ARG A 119 3.17 10.82 1.63
CA ARG A 119 4.05 11.01 0.46
C ARG A 119 5.51 10.68 0.75
N LEU A 120 5.95 10.78 2.00
CA LEU A 120 7.35 10.63 2.40
C LEU A 120 8.32 11.42 1.49
N SER A 121 7.96 12.67 1.17
CA SER A 121 8.63 13.48 0.16
C SER A 121 9.67 14.46 0.70
N ALA A 122 9.86 14.54 2.01
CA ALA A 122 10.92 15.38 2.60
C ALA A 122 12.31 14.84 2.22
N PRO A 123 13.35 15.69 2.11
CA PRO A 123 14.69 15.28 1.68
C PRO A 123 15.26 14.09 2.45
N ALA A 124 15.08 14.04 3.77
CA ALA A 124 15.52 12.91 4.59
C ALA A 124 14.76 11.61 4.28
N GLN A 125 13.48 11.70 3.96
CA GLN A 125 12.63 10.57 3.60
C GLN A 125 12.99 10.05 2.20
N LEU A 126 13.27 10.94 1.25
CA LEU A 126 13.77 10.57 -0.08
C LEU A 126 15.15 9.89 -0.01
N ALA A 127 16.02 10.31 0.92
CA ALA A 127 17.28 9.62 1.15
C ALA A 127 17.08 8.19 1.70
N LEU A 128 16.08 7.97 2.57
CA LEU A 128 15.73 6.63 3.02
C LEU A 128 15.19 5.75 1.89
N LEU A 129 14.41 6.33 0.99
CA LEU A 129 13.92 5.63 -0.21
C LEU A 129 15.09 5.24 -1.13
N GLY A 130 16.04 6.15 -1.37
CA GLY A 130 17.25 5.85 -2.15
C GLY A 130 18.06 4.71 -1.54
N ALA A 131 18.30 4.74 -0.22
CA ALA A 131 18.99 3.67 0.47
C ALA A 131 18.25 2.32 0.39
N ALA A 132 16.93 2.32 0.45
CA ALA A 132 16.12 1.09 0.30
C ALA A 132 16.25 0.50 -1.13
N LEU A 133 16.30 1.35 -2.15
CA LEU A 133 16.55 0.93 -3.52
C LEU A 133 17.94 0.31 -3.67
N ASP A 134 18.97 0.95 -3.13
CA ASP A 134 20.36 0.45 -3.19
C ASP A 134 20.49 -0.92 -2.50
N GLU A 135 19.84 -1.12 -1.36
CA GLU A 135 19.82 -2.40 -0.64
C GLU A 135 19.20 -3.52 -1.47
N VAL A 136 18.06 -3.24 -2.11
CA VAL A 136 17.35 -4.22 -2.93
C VAL A 136 18.18 -4.58 -4.17
N LEU A 137 18.82 -3.61 -4.81
CA LEU A 137 19.69 -3.81 -5.96
C LEU A 137 20.96 -4.60 -5.60
N ALA A 138 21.57 -4.32 -4.44
CA ALA A 138 22.74 -5.05 -3.96
C ALA A 138 22.40 -6.53 -3.65
N GLY A 139 21.24 -6.80 -3.07
CA GLY A 139 20.77 -8.15 -2.76
C GLY A 139 20.51 -8.99 -4.02
N SER A 140 20.09 -8.36 -5.11
CA SER A 140 19.84 -9.05 -6.39
C SER A 140 21.12 -9.48 -7.11
N ALA A 141 22.27 -8.87 -6.81
CA ALA A 141 23.54 -9.17 -7.47
C ALA A 141 24.23 -10.42 -6.92
N THR A 142 23.74 -10.98 -5.81
CA THR A 142 24.35 -12.13 -5.09
C THR A 142 23.52 -13.40 -5.17
N ALA A 143 22.40 -13.40 -5.83
CA ALA A 143 21.51 -14.53 -6.07
C ALA A 143 21.61 -15.00 -7.52
#